data_9596d401fb4c56af27a00941b9160917
#
_entry.id   9596d401fb4c56af27a00941b9160917
#
_cell.length_a   1.000
_cell.length_b   1.000
_cell.length_c   1.000
_cell.angle_alpha   90.00
_cell.angle_beta   90.00
_cell.angle_gamma   90.00
#
_symmetry.space_group_name_H-M   'P 1'
#
loop_
_entity.id
_entity.type
_entity.pdbx_description
1 polymer ?
#
loop_
_entity_poly.entity_id
_entity_poly.type
_entity_poly.pdbx_seq_one_letter_code
_entity_poly.pdbx_strand_id
1 'polypeptide(L)'
;MQENWFPQIKADIFISHSHKDEVLALALAGWLKKAFGLTAFIDSCVWGYSNELLKQIDDVYCLNGNHSYSYEKRNYSTSHVHMMLSVALTQMIDSTECLFFLNTPNSLTPGTIINQTESPWIYSEIAITRLIKRKHFSEYRLKRMVESFSKGRKITPPIKYVLPVDHLTEIDNEVLNNWAESWQDVDNRNHLFPQYSETLEVHALDKLYDLTK
;
A
#
# COMPACT_ATOMS: atom_id res chain seq x y z
N MET A 1 -10.66 17.00 7.36
CA MET A 1 -9.94 17.14 6.06
C MET A 1 -9.13 15.90 5.77
N GLN A 2 -8.21 15.49 6.66
CA GLN A 2 -7.39 14.28 6.45
C GLN A 2 -8.26 13.04 6.17
N GLU A 3 -9.25 12.73 7.00
CA GLU A 3 -10.13 11.56 6.85
C GLU A 3 -10.94 11.55 5.54
N ASN A 4 -11.26 12.73 4.99
CA ASN A 4 -12.00 12.82 3.73
C ASN A 4 -11.12 12.57 2.49
N TRP A 5 -9.81 12.89 2.57
CA TRP A 5 -8.86 12.70 1.47
C TRP A 5 -8.06 11.40 1.60
N PHE A 6 -7.79 10.99 2.82
CA PHE A 6 -7.00 9.82 3.16
C PHE A 6 -7.76 8.92 4.14
N PRO A 7 -8.95 8.39 3.73
CA PRO A 7 -9.74 7.52 4.60
C PRO A 7 -8.96 6.25 4.94
N GLN A 8 -9.01 5.88 6.21
CA GLN A 8 -8.46 4.61 6.67
C GLN A 8 -9.47 3.51 6.38
N ILE A 9 -9.08 2.53 5.59
CA ILE A 9 -9.90 1.37 5.28
C ILE A 9 -9.29 0.12 5.88
N LYS A 10 -10.09 -0.90 6.14
CA LYS A 10 -9.56 -2.19 6.55
C LYS A 10 -9.06 -2.95 5.33
N ALA A 11 -7.79 -3.33 5.37
CA ALA A 11 -7.17 -4.21 4.39
C ALA A 11 -6.25 -5.20 5.10
N ASP A 12 -6.06 -6.37 4.50
CA ASP A 12 -5.15 -7.39 5.00
C ASP A 12 -3.71 -7.10 4.51
N ILE A 13 -3.61 -6.56 3.31
CA ILE A 13 -2.34 -6.31 2.60
C ILE A 13 -2.29 -4.87 2.12
N PHE A 14 -1.15 -4.19 2.31
CA PHE A 14 -0.80 -2.94 1.65
C PHE A 14 0.05 -3.25 0.41
N ILE A 15 -0.34 -2.77 -0.79
CA ILE A 15 0.46 -2.93 -2.02
C ILE A 15 1.18 -1.61 -2.33
N SER A 16 2.47 -1.58 -2.03
CA SER A 16 3.39 -0.50 -2.44
C SER A 16 3.83 -0.69 -3.89
N HIS A 17 3.65 0.31 -4.73
CA HIS A 17 3.91 0.22 -6.16
C HIS A 17 4.25 1.57 -6.80
N SER A 18 4.88 1.55 -7.97
CA SER A 18 4.98 2.74 -8.82
C SER A 18 3.63 3.03 -9.48
N HIS A 19 3.26 4.31 -9.63
CA HIS A 19 2.07 4.69 -10.39
C HIS A 19 2.02 4.11 -11.82
N LYS A 20 3.19 3.81 -12.41
CA LYS A 20 3.26 3.16 -13.72
C LYS A 20 2.81 1.71 -13.70
N ASP A 21 2.84 1.07 -12.53
CA ASP A 21 2.51 -0.33 -12.30
C ASP A 21 1.11 -0.52 -11.71
N GLU A 22 0.27 0.49 -11.75
CA GLU A 22 -1.08 0.46 -11.17
C GLU A 22 -1.94 -0.69 -11.70
N VAL A 23 -1.84 -0.99 -13.01
CA VAL A 23 -2.57 -2.12 -13.61
C VAL A 23 -2.09 -3.45 -13.02
N LEU A 24 -0.79 -3.59 -12.77
CA LEU A 24 -0.21 -4.77 -12.12
C LEU A 24 -0.67 -4.87 -10.65
N ALA A 25 -0.67 -3.76 -9.92
CA ALA A 25 -1.15 -3.71 -8.54
C ALA A 25 -2.63 -4.12 -8.43
N LEU A 26 -3.47 -3.61 -9.35
CA LEU A 26 -4.89 -3.98 -9.43
C LEU A 26 -5.09 -5.46 -9.78
N ALA A 27 -4.30 -6.00 -10.71
CA ALA A 27 -4.36 -7.41 -11.08
C ALA A 27 -3.97 -8.31 -9.88
N LEU A 28 -2.91 -7.95 -9.15
CA LEU A 28 -2.50 -8.64 -7.92
C LEU A 28 -3.58 -8.57 -6.85
N ALA A 29 -4.17 -7.40 -6.59
CA ALA A 29 -5.25 -7.24 -5.62
C ALA A 29 -6.48 -8.09 -5.99
N GLY A 30 -6.85 -8.13 -7.28
CA GLY A 30 -7.93 -8.97 -7.78
C GLY A 30 -7.66 -10.46 -7.59
N TRP A 31 -6.43 -10.90 -7.84
CA TRP A 31 -6.00 -12.28 -7.63
C TRP A 31 -6.00 -12.64 -6.14
N LEU A 32 -5.46 -11.79 -5.26
CA LEU A 32 -5.50 -11.97 -3.81
C LEU A 32 -6.93 -12.12 -3.29
N LYS A 33 -7.84 -11.28 -3.80
CA LYS A 33 -9.26 -11.37 -3.44
C LYS A 33 -9.91 -12.67 -3.91
N LYS A 34 -9.65 -13.07 -5.15
CA LYS A 34 -10.26 -14.26 -5.75
C LYS A 34 -9.69 -15.56 -5.15
N ALA A 35 -8.38 -15.64 -4.98
CA ALA A 35 -7.72 -16.87 -4.54
C ALA A 35 -7.80 -17.08 -3.02
N PHE A 36 -7.77 -16.01 -2.22
CA PHE A 36 -7.59 -16.09 -0.76
C PHE A 36 -8.68 -15.35 0.04
N GLY A 37 -9.57 -14.61 -0.63
CA GLY A 37 -10.51 -13.72 0.05
C GLY A 37 -9.87 -12.46 0.67
N LEU A 38 -8.55 -12.28 0.53
CA LEU A 38 -7.80 -11.16 1.11
C LEU A 38 -8.13 -9.85 0.44
N THR A 39 -8.20 -8.79 1.22
CA THR A 39 -8.43 -7.42 0.74
C THR A 39 -7.10 -6.68 0.72
N ALA A 40 -6.74 -6.11 -0.44
CA ALA A 40 -5.56 -5.30 -0.60
C ALA A 40 -5.90 -3.81 -0.65
N PHE A 41 -5.08 -3.00 0.02
CA PHE A 41 -5.09 -1.54 -0.09
C PHE A 41 -4.12 -1.11 -1.19
N ILE A 42 -4.58 -0.22 -2.07
CA ILE A 42 -3.80 0.44 -3.10
C ILE A 42 -4.08 1.94 -2.94
N ASP A 43 -3.09 2.73 -2.58
CA ASP A 43 -3.22 4.16 -2.27
C ASP A 43 -3.82 4.95 -3.43
N SER A 44 -3.33 4.72 -4.66
CA SER A 44 -3.83 5.38 -5.88
C SER A 44 -5.30 5.09 -6.19
N CYS A 45 -5.87 4.03 -5.64
CA CYS A 45 -7.27 3.64 -5.86
C CYS A 45 -8.22 4.16 -4.78
N VAL A 46 -7.73 4.30 -3.56
CA VAL A 46 -8.55 4.66 -2.39
C VAL A 46 -8.42 6.14 -2.07
N TRP A 47 -7.23 6.67 -2.16
CA TRP A 47 -6.95 8.06 -1.86
C TRP A 47 -6.89 8.90 -3.13
N GLY A 48 -7.50 10.07 -3.12
CA GLY A 48 -7.27 11.07 -4.15
C GLY A 48 -5.81 11.50 -4.19
N TYR A 49 -5.35 12.00 -5.35
CA TYR A 49 -3.96 12.47 -5.44
C TYR A 49 -3.74 13.70 -4.55
N SER A 50 -2.72 13.65 -3.74
CA SER A 50 -2.29 14.79 -2.91
C SER A 50 -2.11 16.09 -3.71
N ASN A 51 -1.71 15.99 -4.97
CA ASN A 51 -1.60 17.12 -5.89
C ASN A 51 -2.94 17.75 -6.25
N GLU A 52 -4.03 17.00 -6.28
CA GLU A 52 -5.37 17.54 -6.51
C GLU A 52 -5.87 18.29 -5.28
N LEU A 53 -5.64 17.72 -4.09
CA LEU A 53 -5.89 18.42 -2.84
C LEU A 53 -5.07 19.71 -2.74
N LEU A 54 -3.77 19.64 -3.06
CA LEU A 54 -2.91 20.82 -3.11
C LEU A 54 -3.45 21.86 -4.06
N LYS A 55 -3.86 21.46 -5.27
CA LYS A 55 -4.45 22.38 -6.24
C LYS A 55 -5.72 23.03 -5.72
N GLN A 56 -6.63 22.29 -5.11
CA GLN A 56 -7.87 22.87 -4.55
C GLN A 56 -7.57 23.88 -3.44
N ILE A 57 -6.62 23.56 -2.56
CA ILE A 57 -6.20 24.49 -1.49
C ILE A 57 -5.51 25.72 -2.10
N ASP A 58 -4.62 25.53 -3.07
CA ASP A 58 -3.88 26.60 -3.72
C ASP A 58 -4.81 27.55 -4.49
N ASP A 59 -5.79 27.02 -5.21
CA ASP A 59 -6.77 27.80 -5.98
C ASP A 59 -7.65 28.67 -5.06
N VAL A 60 -7.93 28.22 -3.84
CA VAL A 60 -8.75 28.96 -2.87
C VAL A 60 -7.93 29.95 -2.04
N TYR A 61 -6.74 29.54 -1.58
CA TYR A 61 -6.01 30.28 -0.52
C TYR A 61 -4.70 30.91 -0.99
N CYS A 62 -4.12 30.45 -2.10
CA CYS A 62 -2.79 30.84 -2.53
C CYS A 62 -2.78 31.76 -3.77
N LEU A 63 -3.93 31.95 -4.44
CA LEU A 63 -4.04 32.85 -5.59
C LEU A 63 -3.84 34.31 -5.19
N ASN A 64 -3.05 35.02 -6.00
CA ASN A 64 -2.91 36.47 -5.97
C ASN A 64 -3.87 37.10 -6.99
N GLY A 65 -4.11 38.43 -6.88
CA GLY A 65 -5.00 39.17 -7.79
C GLY A 65 -4.58 39.20 -9.27
N ASN A 66 -3.35 38.79 -9.59
CA ASN A 66 -2.79 38.70 -10.95
C ASN A 66 -2.76 37.25 -11.52
N HIS A 67 -3.57 36.34 -10.97
CA HIS A 67 -3.62 34.92 -11.34
C HIS A 67 -2.31 34.13 -11.12
N SER A 68 -1.36 34.66 -10.34
CA SER A 68 -0.20 33.92 -9.87
C SER A 68 -0.45 33.34 -8.47
N TYR A 69 0.34 32.33 -8.06
CA TYR A 69 0.27 31.79 -6.71
C TYR A 69 1.34 32.40 -5.81
N SER A 70 0.96 32.69 -4.56
CA SER A 70 1.93 33.09 -3.53
C SER A 70 2.85 31.92 -3.18
N TYR A 71 4.16 32.12 -3.32
CA TYR A 71 5.17 31.09 -3.02
C TYR A 71 5.13 30.65 -1.55
N GLU A 72 5.00 31.59 -0.61
CA GLU A 72 4.97 31.30 0.82
C GLU A 72 3.73 30.50 1.21
N LYS A 73 2.54 30.91 0.71
CA LYS A 73 1.28 30.20 1.00
C LYS A 73 1.29 28.78 0.40
N ARG A 74 1.83 28.60 -0.82
CA ARG A 74 1.98 27.28 -1.44
C ARG A 74 2.94 26.37 -0.68
N ASN A 75 4.06 26.88 -0.18
CA ASN A 75 4.96 26.11 0.64
C ASN A 75 4.26 25.65 1.93
N TYR A 76 3.43 26.49 2.52
CA TYR A 76 2.66 26.16 3.69
C TYR A 76 1.61 25.06 3.40
N SER A 77 0.78 25.24 2.37
CA SER A 77 -0.24 24.24 1.96
C SER A 77 0.41 22.89 1.59
N THR A 78 1.51 22.92 0.84
CA THR A 78 2.28 21.73 0.45
C THR A 78 2.78 20.97 1.67
N SER A 79 3.35 21.65 2.67
CA SER A 79 3.85 21.03 3.90
C SER A 79 2.73 20.34 4.67
N HIS A 80 1.56 20.97 4.79
CA HIS A 80 0.41 20.39 5.47
C HIS A 80 -0.14 19.16 4.76
N VAL A 81 -0.33 19.20 3.44
CA VAL A 81 -0.86 18.08 2.67
C VAL A 81 0.09 16.89 2.70
N HIS A 82 1.40 17.12 2.52
CA HIS A 82 2.38 16.05 2.60
C HIS A 82 2.47 15.44 4.00
N MET A 83 2.35 16.26 5.05
CA MET A 83 2.32 15.74 6.42
C MET A 83 1.08 14.90 6.68
N MET A 84 -0.12 15.35 6.25
CA MET A 84 -1.35 14.57 6.37
C MET A 84 -1.24 13.23 5.64
N LEU A 85 -0.69 13.21 4.41
CA LEU A 85 -0.48 11.99 3.65
C LEU A 85 0.52 11.06 4.34
N SER A 86 1.66 11.59 4.83
CA SER A 86 2.66 10.78 5.55
C SER A 86 2.09 10.12 6.80
N VAL A 87 1.27 10.84 7.56
CA VAL A 87 0.57 10.28 8.73
C VAL A 87 -0.44 9.21 8.31
N ALA A 88 -1.23 9.48 7.26
CA ALA A 88 -2.22 8.52 6.75
C ALA A 88 -1.55 7.24 6.22
N LEU A 89 -0.43 7.34 5.48
CA LEU A 89 0.39 6.20 5.04
C LEU A 89 0.88 5.39 6.23
N THR A 90 1.45 6.05 7.24
CA THR A 90 1.94 5.37 8.45
C THR A 90 0.82 4.60 9.15
N GLN A 91 -0.35 5.23 9.32
CA GLN A 91 -1.52 4.60 9.94
C GLN A 91 -2.04 3.42 9.12
N MET A 92 -2.08 3.55 7.78
CA MET A 92 -2.54 2.49 6.90
C MET A 92 -1.61 1.29 6.92
N ILE A 93 -0.29 1.51 6.82
CA ILE A 93 0.72 0.45 6.90
C ILE A 93 0.70 -0.22 8.28
N ASP A 94 0.58 0.56 9.38
CA ASP A 94 0.49 0.02 10.75
C ASP A 94 -0.80 -0.78 11.00
N SER A 95 -1.85 -0.55 10.23
CA SER A 95 -3.13 -1.26 10.34
C SER A 95 -3.24 -2.49 9.46
N THR A 96 -2.37 -2.68 8.47
CA THR A 96 -2.32 -3.88 7.61
C THR A 96 -1.37 -4.92 8.16
N GLU A 97 -1.71 -6.19 8.00
CA GLU A 97 -0.90 -7.31 8.49
C GLU A 97 0.37 -7.51 7.66
N CYS A 98 0.29 -7.24 6.35
CA CYS A 98 1.38 -7.48 5.40
C CYS A 98 1.52 -6.33 4.41
N LEU A 99 2.76 -6.00 4.02
CA LEU A 99 3.05 -5.10 2.91
C LEU A 99 3.71 -5.87 1.78
N PHE A 100 3.13 -5.77 0.57
CA PHE A 100 3.76 -6.24 -0.67
C PHE A 100 4.35 -5.05 -1.41
N PHE A 101 5.64 -5.10 -1.67
CA PHE A 101 6.34 -4.15 -2.52
C PHE A 101 6.52 -4.73 -3.92
N LEU A 102 5.93 -4.08 -4.92
CA LEU A 102 6.11 -4.47 -6.33
C LEU A 102 7.47 -3.99 -6.83
N ASN A 103 8.45 -4.89 -6.77
CA ASN A 103 9.80 -4.65 -7.24
C ASN A 103 9.86 -4.73 -8.78
N THR A 104 9.68 -3.58 -9.43
CA THR A 104 9.71 -3.43 -10.88
C THR A 104 10.75 -2.39 -11.31
N PRO A 105 11.15 -2.36 -12.58
CA PRO A 105 11.99 -1.28 -13.12
C PRO A 105 11.39 0.13 -12.99
N ASN A 106 10.09 0.24 -12.74
CA ASN A 106 9.40 1.51 -12.47
C ASN A 106 9.46 1.93 -11.00
N SER A 107 9.62 0.98 -10.08
CA SER A 107 9.72 1.21 -8.63
C SER A 107 11.17 1.42 -8.20
N LEU A 108 12.10 0.68 -8.79
CA LEU A 108 13.53 0.77 -8.53
C LEU A 108 14.27 1.24 -9.78
N THR A 109 15.33 2.02 -9.59
CA THR A 109 16.21 2.46 -10.68
C THR A 109 17.06 1.27 -11.14
N PRO A 110 16.93 0.79 -12.41
CA PRO A 110 17.71 -0.34 -12.91
C PRO A 110 19.20 -0.02 -12.98
N GLY A 111 20.05 -1.06 -12.81
CA GLY A 111 21.49 -0.99 -13.07
C GLY A 111 22.33 -0.32 -12.00
N THR A 112 21.80 -0.03 -10.83
CA THR A 112 22.57 0.46 -9.67
C THR A 112 22.90 -0.68 -8.72
N ILE A 113 24.14 -0.67 -8.16
CA ILE A 113 24.57 -1.64 -7.14
C ILE A 113 23.74 -1.48 -5.85
N ILE A 114 23.21 -0.29 -5.60
CA ILE A 114 22.36 0.05 -4.47
C ILE A 114 20.94 0.28 -4.98
N ASN A 115 19.96 -0.39 -4.38
CA ASN A 115 18.56 -0.20 -4.69
C ASN A 115 18.16 1.27 -4.43
N GLN A 116 17.67 1.95 -5.47
CA GLN A 116 17.26 3.35 -5.43
C GLN A 116 15.87 3.53 -6.04
N THR A 117 15.10 4.43 -5.49
CA THR A 117 13.80 4.87 -6.02
C THR A 117 13.78 6.37 -6.25
N GLU A 118 13.06 6.82 -7.26
CA GLU A 118 12.75 8.25 -7.49
C GLU A 118 11.43 8.66 -6.82
N SER A 119 10.67 7.70 -6.28
CA SER A 119 9.42 7.96 -5.58
C SER A 119 9.66 8.25 -4.10
N PRO A 120 9.37 9.47 -3.61
CA PRO A 120 9.43 9.78 -2.19
C PRO A 120 8.41 8.98 -1.38
N TRP A 121 7.32 8.54 -2.00
CA TRP A 121 6.27 7.75 -1.36
C TRP A 121 6.71 6.32 -1.14
N ILE A 122 7.23 5.64 -2.17
CA ILE A 122 7.83 4.30 -2.04
C ILE A 122 8.94 4.32 -0.99
N TYR A 123 9.81 5.35 -1.01
CA TYR A 123 10.83 5.52 0.02
C TYR A 123 10.23 5.59 1.43
N SER A 124 9.20 6.42 1.62
CA SER A 124 8.52 6.58 2.90
C SER A 124 7.85 5.27 3.35
N GLU A 125 7.13 4.59 2.46
CA GLU A 125 6.43 3.33 2.75
C GLU A 125 7.39 2.25 3.22
N ILE A 126 8.49 2.04 2.50
CA ILE A 126 9.49 1.03 2.86
C ILE A 126 10.24 1.42 4.15
N ALA A 127 10.53 2.71 4.36
CA ALA A 127 11.14 3.18 5.61
C ALA A 127 10.19 2.95 6.81
N ILE A 128 8.90 3.20 6.67
CA ILE A 128 7.88 2.99 7.70
C ILE A 128 7.86 1.53 8.14
N THR A 129 7.94 0.56 7.22
CA THR A 129 7.93 -0.88 7.58
C THR A 129 9.07 -1.31 8.50
N ARG A 130 10.18 -0.57 8.53
CA ARG A 130 11.28 -0.78 9.48
C ARG A 130 11.01 -0.17 10.84
N LEU A 131 10.21 0.88 10.90
CA LEU A 131 10.02 1.70 12.10
C LEU A 131 8.82 1.25 12.92
N ILE A 132 7.77 0.73 12.27
CA ILE A 132 6.58 0.26 12.95
C ILE A 132 6.85 -1.03 13.71
N LYS A 133 6.22 -1.16 14.89
CA LYS A 133 6.31 -2.35 15.70
C LYS A 133 5.32 -3.41 15.19
N ARG A 134 5.81 -4.63 14.93
CA ARG A 134 4.93 -5.76 14.59
C ARG A 134 3.95 -6.02 15.74
N LYS A 135 2.68 -6.14 15.40
CA LYS A 135 1.59 -6.50 16.31
C LYS A 135 1.34 -8.02 16.25
N HIS A 136 0.61 -8.54 17.23
CA HIS A 136 0.14 -9.92 17.17
C HIS A 136 -0.93 -10.05 16.06
N PHE A 137 -0.95 -11.18 15.33
CA PHE A 137 -1.83 -11.36 14.18
C PHE A 137 -3.32 -11.15 14.50
N SER A 138 -3.77 -11.50 15.70
CA SER A 138 -5.15 -11.27 16.14
C SER A 138 -5.57 -9.81 16.14
N GLU A 139 -4.63 -8.86 16.29
CA GLU A 139 -4.91 -7.42 16.28
C GLU A 139 -5.28 -6.92 14.89
N TYR A 140 -4.70 -7.52 13.83
CA TYR A 140 -5.01 -7.18 12.45
C TYR A 140 -6.32 -7.81 11.96
N ARG A 141 -6.67 -9.02 12.42
CA ARG A 141 -7.73 -9.87 11.85
C ARG A 141 -9.14 -9.60 12.39
N LEU A 142 -9.32 -8.62 13.29
CA LEU A 142 -10.65 -8.21 13.77
C LEU A 142 -11.46 -7.52 12.66
N LYS A 143 -12.66 -8.02 12.35
CA LYS A 143 -13.49 -7.59 11.18
C LYS A 143 -14.16 -6.23 11.35
N ARG A 144 -14.09 -5.32 10.34
CA ARG A 144 -14.97 -4.14 10.12
C ARG A 144 -15.10 -3.80 8.62
N MET A 145 -16.19 -3.07 8.21
CA MET A 145 -16.61 -2.83 6.80
C MET A 145 -16.07 -1.53 6.18
N VAL A 146 -16.07 -1.41 4.84
CA VAL A 146 -15.37 -0.38 4.04
C VAL A 146 -16.15 0.16 2.83
N GLU A 147 -15.86 1.39 2.39
CA GLU A 147 -16.33 2.06 1.15
C GLU A 147 -15.16 2.62 0.32
N SER A 148 -15.35 2.83 -1.02
CA SER A 148 -14.27 3.11 -2.00
C SER A 148 -14.46 4.37 -2.86
N PHE A 149 -13.38 4.98 -3.43
CA PHE A 149 -13.37 6.14 -4.36
C PHE A 149 -12.22 6.17 -5.40
N SER A 150 -12.22 7.14 -6.35
CA SER A 150 -11.44 7.15 -7.61
C SER A 150 -10.52 8.38 -7.90
N LYS A 151 -9.75 8.36 -8.95
CA LYS A 151 -8.42 8.82 -9.39
C LYS A 151 -8.17 10.19 -10.04
N GLY A 152 -6.86 10.55 -10.16
CA GLY A 152 -6.26 11.61 -11.00
C GLY A 152 -4.69 11.53 -11.09
N ARG A 153 -3.97 12.13 -12.07
CA ARG A 153 -2.56 11.83 -12.48
C ARG A 153 -1.65 13.06 -12.60
N LYS A 154 -0.31 13.02 -12.22
CA LYS A 154 0.72 14.06 -12.53
C LYS A 154 2.20 13.63 -12.50
N ILE A 155 3.14 14.52 -12.95
CA ILE A 155 4.57 14.33 -13.27
C ILE A 155 5.46 15.12 -12.29
N THR A 156 6.61 14.57 -11.87
CA THR A 156 7.57 15.12 -10.89
C THR A 156 9.04 15.07 -11.36
N PRO A 157 9.97 15.94 -10.83
CA PRO A 157 11.41 15.94 -11.15
C PRO A 157 12.15 14.74 -10.49
N PRO A 158 13.28 14.26 -11.07
CA PRO A 158 13.97 13.05 -10.63
C PRO A 158 14.89 13.29 -9.42
N ILE A 159 14.40 13.00 -8.23
CA ILE A 159 15.20 12.87 -7.00
C ILE A 159 15.31 11.37 -6.68
N LYS A 160 16.52 10.87 -6.35
CA LYS A 160 16.77 9.45 -6.05
C LYS A 160 17.00 9.24 -4.57
N TYR A 161 16.31 8.26 -3.99
CA TYR A 161 16.46 7.83 -2.61
C TYR A 161 17.05 6.43 -2.56
N VAL A 162 17.99 6.18 -1.63
CA VAL A 162 18.42 4.82 -1.29
C VAL A 162 17.26 4.12 -0.59
N LEU A 163 16.83 2.99 -1.15
CA LEU A 163 15.69 2.23 -0.63
C LEU A 163 16.18 1.05 0.21
N PRO A 164 15.90 1.03 1.53
CA PRO A 164 16.36 -0.04 2.42
C PRO A 164 15.44 -1.27 2.34
N VAL A 165 15.63 -2.11 1.33
CA VAL A 165 14.83 -3.33 1.09
C VAL A 165 15.37 -4.61 1.74
N ASP A 166 16.51 -4.56 2.38
CA ASP A 166 17.23 -5.70 2.98
C ASP A 166 16.45 -6.46 4.06
N HIS A 167 15.40 -5.88 4.61
CA HIS A 167 14.50 -6.51 5.59
C HIS A 167 13.24 -7.15 4.95
N LEU A 168 13.06 -6.99 3.64
CA LEU A 168 11.94 -7.57 2.91
C LEU A 168 12.30 -8.98 2.45
N THR A 169 11.35 -9.91 2.53
CA THR A 169 11.48 -11.26 2.00
C THR A 169 11.11 -11.26 0.52
N GLU A 170 12.00 -11.79 -0.33
CA GLU A 170 11.73 -11.92 -1.75
C GLU A 170 10.69 -13.01 -2.00
N ILE A 171 9.70 -12.70 -2.84
CA ILE A 171 8.63 -13.61 -3.27
C ILE A 171 8.59 -13.59 -4.79
N ASP A 172 8.80 -14.75 -5.39
CA ASP A 172 8.72 -14.98 -6.82
C ASP A 172 7.41 -15.66 -7.24
N ASN A 173 7.28 -15.95 -8.52
CA ASN A 173 6.09 -16.62 -9.05
C ASN A 173 5.93 -18.06 -8.52
N GLU A 174 7.04 -18.74 -8.18
CA GLU A 174 6.99 -20.09 -7.63
C GLU A 174 6.39 -20.07 -6.23
N VAL A 175 6.85 -19.15 -5.37
CA VAL A 175 6.29 -18.98 -4.02
C VAL A 175 4.81 -18.59 -4.09
N LEU A 176 4.41 -17.71 -5.00
CA LEU A 176 3.01 -17.30 -5.17
C LEU A 176 2.13 -18.49 -5.63
N ASN A 177 2.61 -19.33 -6.55
CA ASN A 177 1.89 -20.52 -6.99
C ASN A 177 1.75 -21.56 -5.87
N ASN A 178 2.85 -21.87 -5.18
CA ASN A 178 2.86 -22.80 -4.05
C ASN A 178 1.92 -22.32 -2.92
N TRP A 179 1.87 -21.01 -2.69
CA TRP A 179 0.93 -20.42 -1.75
C TRP A 179 -0.53 -20.65 -2.16
N ALA A 180 -0.87 -20.40 -3.42
CA ALA A 180 -2.22 -20.62 -3.94
C ALA A 180 -2.63 -22.10 -3.85
N GLU A 181 -1.76 -23.03 -4.23
CA GLU A 181 -2.00 -24.48 -4.15
C GLU A 181 -2.22 -24.94 -2.70
N SER A 182 -1.32 -24.54 -1.79
CA SER A 182 -1.42 -24.89 -0.36
C SER A 182 -2.69 -24.33 0.30
N TRP A 183 -3.16 -23.18 -0.16
CA TRP A 183 -4.41 -22.59 0.33
C TRP A 183 -5.63 -23.32 -0.21
N GLN A 184 -5.66 -23.71 -1.49
CA GLN A 184 -6.75 -24.51 -2.07
C GLN A 184 -6.95 -25.83 -1.33
N ASP A 185 -5.88 -26.48 -0.90
CA ASP A 185 -5.95 -27.71 -0.10
C ASP A 185 -6.59 -27.49 1.28
N VAL A 186 -6.39 -26.31 1.88
CA VAL A 186 -7.05 -25.95 3.15
C VAL A 186 -8.53 -25.66 2.91
N ASP A 187 -8.86 -24.90 1.89
CA ASP A 187 -10.23 -24.54 1.54
C ASP A 187 -11.06 -25.78 1.20
N ASN A 188 -10.51 -26.67 0.37
CA ASN A 188 -11.13 -27.95 0.04
C ASN A 188 -11.38 -28.83 1.27
N ARG A 189 -10.43 -28.92 2.23
CA ARG A 189 -10.61 -29.65 3.47
C ARG A 189 -11.71 -29.08 4.35
N ASN A 190 -11.78 -27.76 4.46
CA ASN A 190 -12.84 -27.07 5.21
C ASN A 190 -14.22 -27.32 4.61
N HIS A 191 -14.33 -27.37 3.28
CA HIS A 191 -15.59 -27.71 2.59
C HIS A 191 -15.99 -29.18 2.78
N LEU A 192 -15.04 -30.12 2.77
CA LEU A 192 -15.33 -31.56 2.91
C LEU A 192 -15.61 -31.96 4.36
N PHE A 193 -15.04 -31.28 5.34
CA PHE A 193 -15.14 -31.58 6.77
C PHE A 193 -15.47 -30.34 7.61
N PRO A 194 -16.67 -29.75 7.47
CA PRO A 194 -17.05 -28.50 8.17
C PRO A 194 -16.96 -28.60 9.69
N GLN A 195 -17.15 -29.80 10.26
CA GLN A 195 -17.08 -30.05 11.70
C GLN A 195 -15.67 -29.87 12.31
N TYR A 196 -14.62 -29.85 11.50
CA TYR A 196 -13.24 -29.59 11.93
C TYR A 196 -12.77 -28.16 11.62
N SER A 197 -13.58 -27.35 10.92
CA SER A 197 -13.22 -25.96 10.55
C SER A 197 -13.15 -25.04 11.76
N GLU A 198 -13.89 -25.32 12.83
CA GLU A 198 -13.89 -24.50 14.06
C GLU A 198 -12.62 -24.68 14.93
N THR A 199 -11.82 -25.72 14.69
CA THR A 199 -10.64 -26.05 15.53
C THR A 199 -9.31 -25.49 15.01
N LEU A 200 -9.26 -25.01 13.75
CA LEU A 200 -8.06 -24.43 13.11
C LEU A 200 -8.47 -23.24 12.25
N GLU A 201 -8.58 -22.05 12.84
CA GLU A 201 -8.65 -20.80 12.09
C GLU A 201 -7.29 -20.53 11.39
N VAL A 202 -7.02 -21.31 10.33
CA VAL A 202 -5.83 -21.07 9.49
C VAL A 202 -6.12 -19.87 8.59
N HIS A 203 -5.34 -18.83 8.70
CA HIS A 203 -5.43 -17.68 7.83
C HIS A 203 -4.56 -17.86 6.58
N ALA A 204 -4.96 -17.31 5.43
CA ALA A 204 -4.21 -17.46 4.19
C ALA A 204 -2.77 -16.93 4.30
N LEU A 205 -2.55 -15.83 5.01
CA LEU A 205 -1.22 -15.28 5.24
C LEU A 205 -0.33 -16.19 6.10
N ASP A 206 -0.89 -17.04 6.99
CA ASP A 206 -0.08 -18.00 7.75
C ASP A 206 0.63 -18.98 6.80
N LYS A 207 -0.06 -19.41 5.72
CA LYS A 207 0.53 -20.27 4.69
C LYS A 207 1.66 -19.57 3.91
N LEU A 208 1.50 -18.28 3.63
CA LEU A 208 2.57 -17.50 3.00
C LEU A 208 3.78 -17.41 3.93
N TYR A 209 3.56 -17.09 5.21
CA TYR A 209 4.65 -16.99 6.19
C TYR A 209 5.38 -18.32 6.41
N ASP A 210 4.69 -19.46 6.32
CA ASP A 210 5.33 -20.77 6.41
C ASP A 210 6.22 -21.09 5.20
N LEU A 211 5.86 -20.60 4.01
CA LEU A 211 6.65 -20.76 2.78
C LEU A 211 7.85 -19.82 2.69
N THR A 212 7.88 -18.77 3.50
CA THR A 212 8.89 -17.69 3.42
C THR A 212 9.82 -17.63 4.64
N LYS A 213 9.76 -18.64 5.53
CA LYS A 213 10.70 -18.85 6.64
C LYS A 213 11.97 -19.49 6.10
#